data_dcb45563f5fa98db5ad8495910b669d7
#
_entry.id   dcb45563f5fa98db5ad8495910b669d7
#
_cell.length_a   1.000
_cell.length_b   1.000
_cell.length_c   1.000
_cell.angle_alpha   90.00
_cell.angle_beta   90.00
_cell.angle_gamma   90.00
#
_symmetry.space_group_name_H-M   'P 1'
#
loop_
_entity.id
_entity.type
_entity.pdbx_description
1 polymer ?
#
loop_
_entity_poly.entity_id
_entity_poly.type
_entity_poly.pdbx_seq_one_letter_code
_entity_poly.pdbx_strand_id
1 'polypeptide(L)'
;YQPVYEVQGLPGAVYEITAAEDIVTLDGTLRYSAGEVVDTITTDENGAAESKPLYLGKYEIRETTAPFGMVLNTEVRTVELVYAGQEVEVTETSACLYNDRQKVLVTLDKVMEQNEKFGIGMNGEITAVTFGLYAKENLTAMDGSAIPADGLLEILSVDANGMAACKTDLPFGSYYLKEISTDSHYMLSDTEYPVVFEYAGQDTALV
;
A
#
# COMPACT_ATOMS: atom_id res chain seq x y z
N TYR A 1 -5.00 3.87 -19.99
CA TYR A 1 -4.75 4.73 -18.83
C TYR A 1 -3.84 4.02 -17.83
N GLN A 2 -2.96 4.78 -17.19
CA GLN A 2 -2.02 4.25 -16.19
C GLN A 2 -2.12 5.06 -14.90
N PRO A 3 -2.28 4.43 -13.73
CA PRO A 3 -2.15 5.12 -12.44
C PRO A 3 -0.72 5.61 -12.24
N VAL A 4 -0.58 6.81 -11.68
CA VAL A 4 0.72 7.42 -11.35
C VAL A 4 0.77 7.67 -9.85
N TYR A 5 1.92 7.39 -9.25
CA TYR A 5 2.15 7.55 -7.82
C TYR A 5 3.39 8.38 -7.55
N GLU A 6 3.36 9.14 -6.47
CA GLU A 6 4.46 9.97 -6.01
C GLU A 6 4.81 9.66 -4.55
N VAL A 7 6.08 9.85 -4.20
CA VAL A 7 6.54 9.78 -2.80
C VAL A 7 6.36 11.15 -2.18
N GLN A 8 5.59 11.20 -1.08
CA GLN A 8 5.36 12.43 -0.32
C GLN A 8 5.22 12.14 1.17
N GLY A 9 5.37 13.18 2.00
CA GLY A 9 5.02 13.12 3.41
C GLY A 9 3.53 12.94 3.61
N LEU A 10 3.14 12.05 4.53
CA LEU A 10 1.75 11.72 4.82
C LEU A 10 1.38 12.01 6.26
N PRO A 11 0.17 12.57 6.50
CA PRO A 11 -0.34 12.79 7.85
C PRO A 11 -0.85 11.49 8.46
N GLY A 12 -0.94 11.50 9.81
CA GLY A 12 -1.62 10.46 10.56
C GLY A 12 -0.79 9.21 10.88
N ALA A 13 0.49 9.16 10.52
CA ALA A 13 1.39 8.14 11.05
C ALA A 13 1.66 8.41 12.52
N VAL A 14 1.46 7.39 13.37
CA VAL A 14 1.70 7.49 14.81
C VAL A 14 2.92 6.66 15.18
N TYR A 15 3.84 7.28 15.91
CA TYR A 15 5.05 6.64 16.41
C TYR A 15 5.12 6.69 17.92
N GLU A 16 5.50 5.58 18.53
CA GLU A 16 5.94 5.55 19.92
C GLU A 16 7.45 5.68 20.01
N ILE A 17 7.89 6.52 20.93
CA ILE A 17 9.30 6.67 21.31
C ILE A 17 9.47 6.00 22.67
N THR A 18 10.33 4.99 22.74
CA THR A 18 10.65 4.27 23.97
C THR A 18 12.10 4.46 24.37
N ALA A 19 12.39 4.43 25.66
CA ALA A 19 13.75 4.39 26.13
C ALA A 19 14.38 3.03 25.77
N ALA A 20 15.48 3.03 25.02
CA ALA A 20 16.19 1.81 24.65
C ALA A 20 17.04 1.24 25.79
N GLU A 21 17.30 2.05 26.80
CA GLU A 21 18.06 1.75 28.01
C GLU A 21 17.51 2.57 29.18
N ASP A 22 17.95 2.28 30.39
CA ASP A 22 17.68 3.18 31.51
C ASP A 22 18.34 4.53 31.28
N ILE A 23 17.55 5.59 31.33
CA ILE A 23 18.01 6.96 31.13
C ILE A 23 18.28 7.59 32.51
N VAL A 24 19.53 7.75 32.82
CA VAL A 24 19.99 8.31 34.10
C VAL A 24 20.73 9.62 33.86
N THR A 25 20.28 10.67 34.51
CA THR A 25 20.97 11.98 34.43
C THR A 25 22.21 12.02 35.33
N LEU A 26 23.10 13.02 35.11
CA LEU A 26 24.38 13.11 35.80
C LEU A 26 24.28 13.18 37.33
N ASP A 27 23.14 13.61 37.85
CA ASP A 27 22.85 13.62 39.29
C ASP A 27 22.42 12.24 39.84
N GLY A 28 22.46 11.19 39.00
CA GLY A 28 22.10 9.84 39.39
C GLY A 28 20.59 9.55 39.38
N THR A 29 19.76 10.50 38.91
CA THR A 29 18.31 10.31 38.85
C THR A 29 17.92 9.48 37.65
N LEU A 30 17.18 8.39 37.87
CA LEU A 30 16.52 7.60 36.82
C LEU A 30 15.36 8.42 36.26
N ARG A 31 15.41 8.77 34.99
CA ARG A 31 14.39 9.56 34.32
C ARG A 31 13.38 8.67 33.56
N TYR A 32 13.88 7.66 32.88
CA TYR A 32 13.09 6.65 32.18
C TYR A 32 13.70 5.29 32.37
N SER A 33 12.88 4.28 32.58
CA SER A 33 13.32 2.89 32.57
C SER A 33 13.39 2.35 31.15
N ALA A 34 14.30 1.41 30.89
CA ALA A 34 14.38 0.72 29.60
C ALA A 34 13.01 0.14 29.21
N GLY A 35 12.58 0.40 27.97
CA GLY A 35 11.29 -0.03 27.46
C GLY A 35 10.10 0.89 27.78
N GLU A 36 10.30 1.93 28.58
CA GLU A 36 9.23 2.90 28.90
C GLU A 36 8.91 3.76 27.66
N VAL A 37 7.61 3.91 27.37
CA VAL A 37 7.13 4.85 26.35
C VAL A 37 7.28 6.26 26.88
N VAL A 38 8.14 7.06 26.25
CA VAL A 38 8.45 8.42 26.71
C VAL A 38 7.67 9.48 25.96
N ASP A 39 7.28 9.21 24.73
CA ASP A 39 6.42 10.09 23.93
C ASP A 39 5.69 9.30 22.83
N THR A 40 4.60 9.87 22.38
CA THR A 40 3.84 9.40 21.22
C THR A 40 3.62 10.59 20.30
N ILE A 41 4.04 10.48 19.05
CA ILE A 41 4.00 11.56 18.05
C ILE A 41 3.21 11.14 16.83
N THR A 42 2.57 12.12 16.21
CA THR A 42 1.75 11.91 15.01
C THR A 42 2.21 12.86 13.91
N THR A 43 2.39 12.35 12.70
CA THR A 43 2.81 13.17 11.56
C THR A 43 1.72 14.17 11.16
N ASP A 44 2.17 15.36 10.76
CA ASP A 44 1.35 16.43 10.20
C ASP A 44 1.12 16.25 8.70
N GLU A 45 0.50 17.23 8.04
CA GLU A 45 0.22 17.24 6.61
C GLU A 45 1.47 17.13 5.73
N ASN A 46 2.64 17.48 6.25
CA ASN A 46 3.93 17.36 5.56
C ASN A 46 4.63 16.03 5.85
N GLY A 47 4.03 15.16 6.65
CA GLY A 47 4.65 13.91 7.09
C GLY A 47 5.71 14.08 8.17
N ALA A 48 5.72 15.20 8.87
CA ALA A 48 6.66 15.51 9.93
C ALA A 48 6.04 15.40 11.32
N ALA A 49 6.84 14.95 12.28
CA ALA A 49 6.45 14.94 13.68
C ALA A 49 7.69 15.22 14.54
N GLU A 50 7.48 15.82 15.70
CA GLU A 50 8.52 16.19 16.63
C GLU A 50 8.14 15.74 18.05
N SER A 51 9.09 15.15 18.76
CA SER A 51 8.91 14.80 20.17
C SER A 51 8.99 16.03 21.07
N LYS A 52 8.42 15.89 22.27
CA LYS A 52 8.79 16.79 23.38
C LYS A 52 10.30 16.68 23.65
N PRO A 53 10.90 17.66 24.36
CA PRO A 53 12.27 17.53 24.82
C PRO A 53 12.47 16.26 25.66
N LEU A 54 13.52 15.50 25.36
CA LEU A 54 13.90 14.26 26.05
C LEU A 54 15.28 14.41 26.67
N TYR A 55 15.55 13.61 27.70
CA TYR A 55 16.89 13.52 28.27
C TYR A 55 17.85 12.83 27.30
N LEU A 56 19.15 13.11 27.41
CA LEU A 56 20.17 12.47 26.59
C LEU A 56 20.18 10.96 26.83
N GLY A 57 20.34 10.20 25.77
CA GLY A 57 20.36 8.74 25.80
C GLY A 57 19.86 8.11 24.50
N LYS A 58 19.66 6.81 24.54
CA LYS A 58 19.21 6.03 23.40
C LYS A 58 17.71 5.76 23.48
N TYR A 59 17.06 5.93 22.34
CA TYR A 59 15.62 5.72 22.18
C TYR A 59 15.34 4.86 20.96
N GLU A 60 14.23 4.18 20.99
CA GLU A 60 13.67 3.45 19.86
C GLU A 60 12.40 4.14 19.37
N ILE A 61 12.26 4.23 18.04
CA ILE A 61 11.08 4.76 17.37
C ILE A 61 10.40 3.62 16.62
N ARG A 62 9.11 3.44 16.89
CA ARG A 62 8.29 2.39 16.28
C ARG A 62 6.97 2.99 15.82
N GLU A 63 6.58 2.67 14.57
CA GLU A 63 5.26 3.00 14.08
C GLU A 63 4.21 2.10 14.72
N THR A 64 3.13 2.69 15.23
CA THR A 64 1.98 1.98 15.79
C THR A 64 0.73 2.13 14.93
N THR A 65 0.64 3.21 14.18
CA THR A 65 -0.43 3.46 13.21
C THR A 65 0.17 3.98 11.91
N ALA A 66 -0.10 3.27 10.81
CA ALA A 66 0.27 3.72 9.48
C ALA A 66 -0.69 4.81 8.99
N PRO A 67 -0.25 5.71 8.09
CA PRO A 67 -1.17 6.59 7.38
C PRO A 67 -2.25 5.79 6.65
N PHE A 68 -3.43 6.38 6.45
CA PHE A 68 -4.51 5.73 5.72
C PHE A 68 -4.05 5.25 4.33
N GLY A 69 -4.41 4.02 3.99
CA GLY A 69 -4.05 3.40 2.72
C GLY A 69 -2.68 2.70 2.71
N MET A 70 -1.93 2.82 3.80
CA MET A 70 -0.56 2.31 3.91
C MET A 70 -0.48 1.04 4.76
N VAL A 71 0.62 0.33 4.59
CA VAL A 71 0.99 -0.85 5.39
C VAL A 71 1.86 -0.40 6.55
N LEU A 72 1.63 -0.97 7.75
CA LEU A 72 2.43 -0.68 8.93
C LEU A 72 3.90 -1.01 8.66
N ASN A 73 4.78 -0.04 8.91
CA ASN A 73 6.22 -0.27 8.91
C ASN A 73 6.62 -0.85 10.27
N THR A 74 7.06 -2.10 10.28
CA THR A 74 7.43 -2.82 11.51
C THR A 74 8.89 -2.60 11.91
N GLU A 75 9.63 -1.79 11.16
CA GLU A 75 11.03 -1.45 11.47
C GLU A 75 11.10 -0.64 12.76
N VAL A 76 12.05 -1.01 13.63
CA VAL A 76 12.40 -0.24 14.83
C VAL A 76 13.65 0.53 14.53
N ARG A 77 13.59 1.86 14.69
CA ARG A 77 14.75 2.76 14.56
C ARG A 77 15.29 3.13 15.91
N THR A 78 16.59 2.93 16.09
CA THR A 78 17.31 3.42 17.27
C THR A 78 17.94 4.77 16.96
N VAL A 79 17.70 5.74 17.84
CA VAL A 79 18.30 7.08 17.78
C VAL A 79 18.97 7.39 19.10
N GLU A 80 20.00 8.22 19.06
CA GLU A 80 20.75 8.63 20.24
C GLU A 80 20.83 10.14 20.34
N LEU A 81 20.44 10.69 21.50
CA LEU A 81 20.64 12.08 21.86
C LEU A 81 21.89 12.17 22.67
N VAL A 82 22.93 12.85 22.12
CA VAL A 82 24.22 12.98 22.72
C VAL A 82 24.53 14.43 23.09
N TYR A 83 25.39 14.64 24.09
CA TYR A 83 25.84 15.95 24.43
C TYR A 83 26.60 16.61 23.28
N ALA A 84 26.14 17.80 22.88
CA ALA A 84 26.65 18.53 21.72
C ALA A 84 27.54 19.72 22.06
N GLY A 85 27.91 19.87 23.33
CA GLY A 85 28.77 20.96 23.83
C GLY A 85 28.03 22.00 24.65
N GLN A 86 28.75 22.84 25.37
CA GLN A 86 28.20 23.81 26.32
C GLN A 86 27.39 24.93 25.66
N GLU A 87 27.63 25.18 24.39
CA GLU A 87 26.94 26.22 23.63
C GLU A 87 25.65 25.75 22.96
N VAL A 88 25.34 24.44 23.04
CA VAL A 88 24.14 23.84 22.44
C VAL A 88 23.16 23.52 23.56
N GLU A 89 22.05 24.28 23.60
CA GLU A 89 21.01 24.10 24.61
C GLU A 89 20.16 22.83 24.32
N VAL A 90 19.84 22.58 23.04
CA VAL A 90 19.09 21.43 22.60
C VAL A 90 19.84 20.71 21.48
N THR A 91 20.09 19.43 21.65
CA THR A 91 20.62 18.58 20.59
C THR A 91 19.48 17.91 19.87
N GLU A 92 19.63 17.69 18.56
CA GLU A 92 18.63 17.10 17.69
C GLU A 92 19.15 15.85 17.01
N THR A 93 18.25 14.91 16.78
CA THR A 93 18.45 13.77 15.91
C THR A 93 17.19 13.52 15.10
N SER A 94 17.30 12.87 13.98
CA SER A 94 16.15 12.60 13.12
C SER A 94 16.18 11.19 12.51
N ALA A 95 15.02 10.69 12.17
CA ALA A 95 14.84 9.45 11.43
C ALA A 95 13.84 9.69 10.29
N CYS A 96 14.06 9.00 9.18
CA CYS A 96 13.14 8.99 8.05
C CYS A 96 12.59 7.58 7.87
N LEU A 97 11.28 7.45 7.91
CA LEU A 97 10.57 6.16 7.85
C LEU A 97 9.57 6.18 6.69
N TYR A 98 9.50 5.08 5.97
CA TYR A 98 8.65 4.93 4.80
C TYR A 98 7.53 3.93 5.05
N ASN A 99 6.38 4.17 4.42
CA ASN A 99 5.29 3.21 4.34
C ASN A 99 5.07 2.80 2.89
N ASP A 100 4.87 1.51 2.68
CA ASP A 100 4.38 0.99 1.42
C ASP A 100 2.87 1.16 1.34
N ARG A 101 2.34 1.44 0.15
CA ARG A 101 0.90 1.41 -0.09
C ARG A 101 0.38 -0.02 -0.01
N GLN A 102 -0.84 -0.18 0.49
CA GLN A 102 -1.58 -1.42 0.30
C GLN A 102 -1.85 -1.63 -1.19
N LYS A 103 -1.61 -2.84 -1.68
CA LYS A 103 -1.79 -3.22 -3.08
C LYS A 103 -2.92 -4.22 -3.24
N VAL A 104 -3.43 -4.34 -4.46
CA VAL A 104 -4.44 -5.33 -4.82
C VAL A 104 -3.91 -6.23 -5.94
N LEU A 105 -4.23 -7.52 -5.84
CA LEU A 105 -4.07 -8.47 -6.93
C LEU A 105 -5.46 -8.88 -7.43
N VAL A 106 -5.77 -8.54 -8.67
CA VAL A 106 -7.00 -8.95 -9.34
C VAL A 106 -6.69 -10.16 -10.20
N THR A 107 -7.38 -11.25 -9.94
CA THR A 107 -7.27 -12.50 -10.70
C THR A 107 -8.61 -12.84 -11.35
N LEU A 108 -8.54 -13.57 -12.44
CA LEU A 108 -9.67 -14.00 -13.25
C LEU A 108 -9.51 -15.48 -13.57
N ASP A 109 -10.60 -16.23 -13.41
CA ASP A 109 -10.72 -17.62 -13.81
C ASP A 109 -11.85 -17.73 -14.82
N LYS A 110 -11.51 -18.11 -16.06
CA LYS A 110 -12.44 -18.27 -17.16
C LYS A 110 -12.73 -19.74 -17.40
N VAL A 111 -14.02 -20.06 -17.49
CA VAL A 111 -14.51 -21.40 -17.87
C VAL A 111 -15.29 -21.29 -19.18
N MET A 112 -15.02 -22.20 -20.09
CA MET A 112 -15.74 -22.31 -21.37
C MET A 112 -16.51 -23.60 -21.43
N GLU A 113 -17.69 -23.54 -22.09
CA GLU A 113 -18.41 -24.73 -22.44
C GLU A 113 -17.60 -25.60 -23.39
N GLN A 114 -17.59 -26.90 -23.17
CA GLN A 114 -16.89 -27.89 -23.98
C GLN A 114 -17.89 -28.89 -24.56
N ASN A 115 -17.63 -29.36 -25.78
CA ASN A 115 -18.40 -30.41 -26.41
C ASN A 115 -17.48 -31.34 -27.16
N GLU A 116 -17.21 -32.51 -26.58
CA GLU A 116 -16.31 -33.53 -27.14
C GLU A 116 -16.80 -34.04 -28.52
N LYS A 117 -18.12 -34.21 -28.69
CA LYS A 117 -18.70 -34.71 -29.92
C LYS A 117 -18.40 -33.82 -31.12
N PHE A 118 -18.36 -32.53 -30.92
CA PHE A 118 -18.08 -31.52 -31.95
C PHE A 118 -16.68 -30.95 -31.87
N GLY A 119 -15.84 -31.41 -30.92
CA GLY A 119 -14.48 -30.93 -30.72
C GLY A 119 -14.39 -29.46 -30.29
N ILE A 120 -15.44 -28.92 -29.69
CA ILE A 120 -15.50 -27.52 -29.26
C ILE A 120 -14.93 -27.39 -27.84
N GLY A 121 -14.08 -26.42 -27.64
CA GLY A 121 -13.45 -26.13 -26.33
C GLY A 121 -12.27 -27.04 -25.97
N MET A 122 -11.87 -27.92 -26.88
CA MET A 122 -10.83 -28.95 -26.68
C MET A 122 -9.49 -28.61 -27.34
N ASN A 123 -9.42 -27.51 -28.12
CA ASN A 123 -8.29 -27.18 -29.00
C ASN A 123 -7.62 -25.86 -28.60
N GLY A 124 -7.70 -25.48 -27.34
CA GLY A 124 -7.07 -24.25 -26.82
C GLY A 124 -7.85 -22.97 -27.13
N GLU A 125 -9.12 -23.05 -27.48
CA GLU A 125 -10.00 -21.91 -27.78
C GLU A 125 -10.01 -20.89 -26.63
N ILE A 126 -9.85 -21.34 -25.38
CA ILE A 126 -9.80 -20.48 -24.20
C ILE A 126 -8.68 -19.42 -24.28
N THR A 127 -7.59 -19.68 -24.97
CA THR A 127 -6.49 -18.72 -25.13
C THR A 127 -6.81 -17.55 -26.04
N ALA A 128 -7.94 -17.60 -26.77
CA ALA A 128 -8.44 -16.47 -27.56
C ALA A 128 -9.25 -15.47 -26.73
N VAL A 129 -9.51 -15.78 -25.46
CA VAL A 129 -10.30 -14.93 -24.57
C VAL A 129 -9.42 -13.84 -23.99
N THR A 130 -9.89 -12.59 -24.09
CA THR A 130 -9.29 -11.44 -23.41
C THR A 130 -10.34 -10.66 -22.65
N PHE A 131 -9.91 -10.09 -21.53
CA PHE A 131 -10.73 -9.20 -20.71
C PHE A 131 -10.11 -7.81 -20.64
N GLY A 132 -10.94 -6.79 -20.58
CA GLY A 132 -10.52 -5.44 -20.20
C GLY A 132 -10.82 -5.19 -18.73
N LEU A 133 -9.87 -4.56 -18.06
CA LEU A 133 -10.07 -3.97 -16.74
C LEU A 133 -10.34 -2.48 -16.92
N TYR A 134 -11.49 -2.02 -16.46
CA TYR A 134 -11.97 -0.67 -16.62
C TYR A 134 -12.22 0.00 -15.29
N ALA A 135 -11.98 1.32 -15.22
CA ALA A 135 -12.42 2.13 -14.09
C ALA A 135 -13.96 2.24 -14.12
N LYS A 136 -14.62 2.03 -12.98
CA LYS A 136 -16.08 2.21 -12.88
C LYS A 136 -16.48 3.66 -12.61
N GLU A 137 -15.55 4.42 -12.08
CA GLU A 137 -15.72 5.83 -11.68
C GLU A 137 -14.53 6.67 -12.14
N ASN A 138 -14.67 7.99 -12.07
CA ASN A 138 -13.55 8.87 -12.33
C ASN A 138 -12.54 8.77 -11.20
N LEU A 139 -11.29 8.49 -11.54
CA LEU A 139 -10.15 8.45 -10.61
C LEU A 139 -9.19 9.58 -10.94
N THR A 140 -8.58 10.16 -9.93
CA THR A 140 -7.55 11.18 -10.10
C THR A 140 -6.25 10.67 -9.49
N ALA A 141 -5.20 10.59 -10.29
CA ALA A 141 -3.87 10.27 -9.81
C ALA A 141 -3.24 11.46 -9.07
N MET A 142 -2.18 11.21 -8.31
CA MET A 142 -1.54 12.25 -7.49
C MET A 142 -0.89 13.37 -8.31
N ASP A 143 -0.48 13.08 -9.54
CA ASP A 143 0.03 14.08 -10.49
C ASP A 143 -1.09 14.93 -11.15
N GLY A 144 -2.35 14.70 -10.74
CA GLY A 144 -3.53 15.36 -11.32
C GLY A 144 -4.03 14.72 -12.62
N SER A 145 -3.39 13.68 -13.12
CA SER A 145 -3.90 12.97 -14.30
C SER A 145 -5.21 12.26 -13.97
N ALA A 146 -6.15 12.32 -14.91
CA ALA A 146 -7.46 11.72 -14.74
C ALA A 146 -7.54 10.36 -15.44
N ILE A 147 -8.17 9.40 -14.76
CA ILE A 147 -8.63 8.15 -15.33
C ILE A 147 -10.16 8.27 -15.36
N PRO A 148 -10.78 8.45 -16.53
CA PRO A 148 -12.23 8.62 -16.58
C PRO A 148 -12.95 7.32 -16.27
N ALA A 149 -14.22 7.43 -15.87
CA ALA A 149 -15.12 6.29 -15.84
C ALA A 149 -15.13 5.59 -17.22
N ASP A 150 -15.21 4.27 -17.20
CA ASP A 150 -15.09 3.38 -18.37
C ASP A 150 -13.73 3.47 -19.10
N GLY A 151 -12.73 4.12 -18.50
CA GLY A 151 -11.36 4.13 -19.00
C GLY A 151 -10.71 2.74 -18.88
N LEU A 152 -10.15 2.25 -19.99
CA LEU A 152 -9.43 0.98 -20.01
C LEU A 152 -8.05 1.13 -19.33
N LEU A 153 -7.79 0.27 -18.36
CA LEU A 153 -6.54 0.24 -17.60
C LEU A 153 -5.60 -0.87 -18.08
N GLU A 154 -6.13 -2.06 -18.35
CA GLU A 154 -5.35 -3.21 -18.76
C GLU A 154 -6.19 -4.18 -19.61
N ILE A 155 -5.52 -4.84 -20.53
CA ILE A 155 -6.08 -5.99 -21.26
C ILE A 155 -5.42 -7.24 -20.69
N LEU A 156 -6.24 -8.16 -20.17
CA LEU A 156 -5.80 -9.41 -19.60
C LEU A 156 -6.02 -10.53 -20.62
N SER A 157 -4.97 -11.28 -20.93
CA SER A 157 -5.03 -12.48 -21.76
C SER A 157 -5.13 -13.71 -20.86
N VAL A 158 -6.10 -14.55 -21.16
CA VAL A 158 -6.33 -15.80 -20.43
C VAL A 158 -5.35 -16.86 -20.92
N ASP A 159 -4.73 -17.59 -20.00
CA ASP A 159 -3.84 -18.71 -20.33
C ASP A 159 -4.62 -20.01 -20.66
N ALA A 160 -3.88 -21.06 -20.95
CA ALA A 160 -4.46 -22.37 -21.31
C ALA A 160 -5.28 -23.01 -20.16
N ASN A 161 -5.05 -22.59 -18.92
CA ASN A 161 -5.78 -23.04 -17.73
C ASN A 161 -7.00 -22.15 -17.41
N GLY A 162 -7.26 -21.14 -18.21
CA GLY A 162 -8.34 -20.20 -17.98
C GLY A 162 -8.00 -19.07 -17.01
N MET A 163 -6.74 -18.89 -16.65
CA MET A 163 -6.30 -17.94 -15.63
C MET A 163 -5.72 -16.68 -16.25
N ALA A 164 -6.00 -15.54 -15.62
CA ALA A 164 -5.35 -14.27 -15.90
C ALA A 164 -5.19 -13.46 -14.62
N ALA A 165 -4.20 -12.59 -14.57
CA ALA A 165 -3.95 -11.71 -13.46
C ALA A 165 -3.64 -10.29 -13.96
N CYS A 166 -4.16 -9.28 -13.26
CA CYS A 166 -3.86 -7.88 -13.51
C CYS A 166 -2.44 -7.56 -13.03
N LYS A 167 -1.68 -6.85 -13.86
CA LYS A 167 -0.32 -6.37 -13.55
C LYS A 167 -0.29 -4.91 -13.13
N THR A 168 -1.35 -4.17 -13.42
CA THR A 168 -1.47 -2.76 -13.09
C THR A 168 -1.61 -2.60 -11.58
N ASP A 169 -0.80 -1.70 -11.02
CA ASP A 169 -0.90 -1.30 -9.61
C ASP A 169 -2.05 -0.32 -9.46
N LEU A 170 -3.18 -0.79 -8.94
CA LEU A 170 -4.42 -0.04 -8.90
C LEU A 170 -4.52 0.82 -7.62
N PRO A 171 -5.01 2.08 -7.72
CA PRO A 171 -5.45 2.83 -6.56
C PRO A 171 -6.76 2.28 -5.98
N PHE A 172 -7.11 2.67 -4.76
CA PHE A 172 -8.43 2.39 -4.20
C PHE A 172 -9.51 2.93 -5.13
N GLY A 173 -10.57 2.17 -5.32
CA GLY A 173 -11.66 2.54 -6.19
C GLY A 173 -12.46 1.35 -6.68
N SER A 174 -13.41 1.67 -7.53
CA SER A 174 -14.32 0.69 -8.15
C SER A 174 -13.93 0.47 -9.61
N TYR A 175 -13.87 -0.80 -9.99
CA TYR A 175 -13.46 -1.28 -11.31
C TYR A 175 -14.43 -2.34 -11.81
N TYR A 176 -14.31 -2.72 -13.05
CA TYR A 176 -14.98 -3.90 -13.59
C TYR A 176 -14.15 -4.59 -14.66
N LEU A 177 -14.32 -5.89 -14.77
CA LEU A 177 -13.81 -6.73 -15.85
C LEU A 177 -14.92 -6.99 -16.85
N LYS A 178 -14.59 -6.90 -18.13
CA LYS A 178 -15.49 -7.23 -19.22
C LYS A 178 -14.75 -7.95 -20.33
N GLU A 179 -15.36 -8.98 -20.89
CA GLU A 179 -14.79 -9.71 -22.01
C GLU A 179 -14.70 -8.81 -23.25
N ILE A 180 -13.52 -8.79 -23.88
CA ILE A 180 -13.25 -8.01 -25.09
C ILE A 180 -13.27 -8.91 -26.33
N SER A 181 -12.68 -10.09 -26.22
CA SER A 181 -12.61 -11.05 -27.31
C SER A 181 -12.81 -12.48 -26.83
N THR A 182 -13.27 -13.33 -27.73
CA THR A 182 -13.40 -14.76 -27.52
C THR A 182 -13.14 -15.51 -28.83
N ASP A 183 -13.12 -16.83 -28.78
CA ASP A 183 -13.02 -17.67 -29.97
C ASP A 183 -14.32 -17.56 -30.83
N SER A 184 -14.15 -17.74 -32.13
CA SER A 184 -15.28 -17.60 -33.11
C SER A 184 -16.43 -18.56 -32.89
N HIS A 185 -16.26 -19.65 -32.15
CA HIS A 185 -17.29 -20.61 -31.79
C HIS A 185 -18.18 -20.20 -30.62
N TYR A 186 -17.81 -19.08 -29.95
CA TYR A 186 -18.49 -18.60 -28.75
C TYR A 186 -19.04 -17.20 -28.95
N MET A 187 -20.09 -16.90 -28.20
CA MET A 187 -20.63 -15.55 -28.14
C MET A 187 -19.85 -14.69 -27.14
N LEU A 188 -19.54 -13.45 -27.54
CA LEU A 188 -18.94 -12.47 -26.66
C LEU A 188 -19.94 -12.11 -25.57
N SER A 189 -19.46 -12.12 -24.30
CA SER A 189 -20.27 -11.73 -23.15
C SER A 189 -20.20 -10.22 -22.90
N ASP A 190 -21.35 -9.59 -22.66
CA ASP A 190 -21.40 -8.17 -22.24
C ASP A 190 -21.40 -8.00 -20.74
N THR A 191 -21.30 -9.08 -19.96
CA THR A 191 -21.34 -9.04 -18.50
C THR A 191 -20.17 -8.24 -17.93
N GLU A 192 -20.47 -7.31 -17.04
CA GLU A 192 -19.49 -6.59 -16.23
C GLU A 192 -19.33 -7.29 -14.88
N TYR A 193 -18.11 -7.61 -14.52
CA TYR A 193 -17.78 -8.23 -13.25
C TYR A 193 -17.16 -7.17 -12.34
N PRO A 194 -17.84 -6.75 -11.26
CA PRO A 194 -17.35 -5.69 -10.40
C PRO A 194 -16.11 -6.12 -9.63
N VAL A 195 -15.17 -5.19 -9.50
CA VAL A 195 -13.96 -5.31 -8.68
C VAL A 195 -13.87 -4.06 -7.83
N VAL A 196 -13.89 -4.22 -6.51
CA VAL A 196 -13.78 -3.10 -5.58
C VAL A 196 -12.50 -3.27 -4.76
N PHE A 197 -11.67 -2.24 -4.78
CA PHE A 197 -10.48 -2.16 -3.97
C PHE A 197 -10.65 -1.09 -2.90
N GLU A 198 -10.86 -1.54 -1.66
CA GLU A 198 -10.98 -0.71 -0.46
C GLU A 198 -9.85 -1.03 0.51
N TYR A 199 -9.51 -0.06 1.35
CA TYR A 199 -8.48 -0.27 2.36
C TYR A 199 -8.88 -1.35 3.36
N ALA A 200 -8.07 -2.40 3.46
CA ALA A 200 -8.29 -3.55 4.34
C ALA A 200 -7.51 -3.47 5.67
N GLY A 201 -6.99 -2.28 6.01
CA GLY A 201 -6.23 -2.06 7.24
C GLY A 201 -4.72 -2.19 7.05
N GLN A 202 -3.97 -1.68 8.02
CA GLN A 202 -2.51 -1.54 7.95
C GLN A 202 -1.73 -2.85 8.02
N ASP A 203 -2.35 -3.95 8.42
CA ASP A 203 -1.70 -5.25 8.59
C ASP A 203 -1.80 -6.13 7.33
N THR A 204 -2.46 -5.65 6.29
CA THR A 204 -2.63 -6.33 5.00
C THR A 204 -1.85 -5.59 3.92
N ALA A 205 -0.80 -6.24 3.39
CA ALA A 205 0.01 -5.66 2.31
C ALA A 205 -0.62 -5.85 0.93
N LEU A 206 -1.29 -6.98 0.72
CA LEU A 206 -1.91 -7.36 -0.54
C LEU A 206 -3.34 -7.87 -0.32
N VAL A 207 -4.27 -7.25 -0.97
CA VAL A 207 -5.69 -7.63 -0.99
C VAL A 207 -5.96 -8.53 -2.20
#